data_ef09ac9105d41cc074c31db7e56e1991
#
_entry.id   ef09ac9105d41cc074c31db7e56e1991
#
_cell.length_a   1.000
_cell.length_b   1.000
_cell.length_c   1.000
_cell.angle_alpha   90.00
_cell.angle_beta   90.00
_cell.angle_gamma   90.00
#
_symmetry.space_group_name_H-M   'P 1'
#
loop_
_entity.id
_entity.type
_entity.pdbx_description
1 polymer ?
#
loop_
_entity_poly.entity_id
_entity_poly.type
_entity_poly.pdbx_seq_one_letter_code
_entity_poly.pdbx_strand_id
1 'polypeptide(L)'
;MVDDWGVCDEVLLQQVRQLRARGASPKEIARALGVPPAKVAPLVRLIAAQDAELRPRPDAVECWVNPGWHEGLTFEPHPDWPVNPSAQDGTGGLVTVMVVRPDKRSRSRVCVYLVDTFCLGVKNVIGPETVSDNVLHKLRYMVFGGYDELAVHAPLELVQHLVFGAVEFARGLGFEPHPDFAAAAEHLGSWSGRCPIRFGYNGSPFYIQGPYDDGESIARTLVGAPGGGASA
;
A
#
# COMPACT_ATOMS: atom_id res chain seq x y z
N MET A 1 21.55 21.78 29.42
CA MET A 1 21.55 22.56 28.17
C MET A 1 21.72 21.46 27.10
N VAL A 2 20.60 20.80 26.80
CA VAL A 2 20.59 19.66 25.84
C VAL A 2 20.23 20.25 24.50
N ASP A 3 21.05 19.93 23.51
CA ASP A 3 21.17 20.52 22.19
C ASP A 3 19.83 20.72 21.45
N ASP A 4 19.42 21.96 21.37
CA ASP A 4 18.25 22.45 20.58
C ASP A 4 18.53 22.38 19.04
N TRP A 5 19.72 21.95 18.64
CA TRP A 5 20.13 21.83 17.23
C TRP A 5 19.67 20.53 16.55
N GLY A 6 19.44 19.46 17.32
CA GLY A 6 19.04 18.15 16.77
C GLY A 6 17.60 18.09 16.28
N VAL A 7 16.67 18.73 16.99
CA VAL A 7 15.23 18.68 16.70
C VAL A 7 14.87 19.52 15.45
N CYS A 8 15.56 20.64 15.25
CA CYS A 8 15.31 21.52 14.09
C CYS A 8 15.78 20.89 12.78
N ASP A 9 16.88 20.13 12.80
CA ASP A 9 17.41 19.45 11.61
C ASP A 9 16.57 18.21 11.25
N GLU A 10 16.00 17.54 12.24
CA GLU A 10 15.13 16.37 12.01
C GLU A 10 13.78 16.76 11.40
N VAL A 11 13.17 17.83 11.88
CA VAL A 11 11.96 18.43 11.31
C VAL A 11 12.21 18.89 9.86
N LEU A 12 13.34 19.54 9.61
CA LEU A 12 13.71 19.99 8.27
C LEU A 12 13.94 18.78 7.34
N LEU A 13 14.58 17.70 7.82
CA LEU A 13 14.79 16.48 7.06
C LEU A 13 13.46 15.83 6.66
N GLN A 14 12.50 15.77 7.57
CA GLN A 14 11.16 15.25 7.31
C GLN A 14 10.43 16.09 6.24
N GLN A 15 10.47 17.40 6.34
CA GLN A 15 9.85 18.29 5.36
C GLN A 15 10.50 18.16 3.98
N VAL A 16 11.82 18.06 3.93
CA VAL A 16 12.56 17.80 2.67
C VAL A 16 12.17 16.45 2.08
N ARG A 17 12.01 15.42 2.92
CA ARG A 17 11.58 14.08 2.50
C ARG A 17 10.18 14.10 1.89
N GLN A 18 9.22 14.77 2.54
CA GLN A 18 7.86 14.91 2.03
C GLN A 18 7.81 15.65 0.67
N LEU A 19 8.51 16.78 0.55
CA LEU A 19 8.52 17.54 -0.70
C LEU A 19 9.23 16.78 -1.82
N ARG A 20 10.27 16.02 -1.47
CA ARG A 20 10.96 15.16 -2.43
C ARG A 20 10.07 14.00 -2.91
N ALA A 21 9.31 13.39 -2.01
CA ALA A 21 8.32 12.36 -2.36
C ALA A 21 7.27 12.88 -3.34
N ARG A 22 6.95 14.18 -3.28
CA ARG A 22 6.08 14.88 -4.25
C ARG A 22 6.77 15.21 -5.58
N GLY A 23 8.02 14.80 -5.77
CA GLY A 23 8.79 15.04 -7.00
C GLY A 23 9.41 16.45 -7.08
N ALA A 24 9.41 17.23 -6.00
CA ALA A 24 9.98 18.56 -5.99
C ALA A 24 11.50 18.52 -6.18
N SER A 25 12.02 19.41 -7.02
CA SER A 25 13.46 19.61 -7.21
C SER A 25 14.08 20.26 -5.98
N PRO A 26 15.41 20.13 -5.75
CA PRO A 26 16.08 20.80 -4.61
C PRO A 26 15.87 22.31 -4.56
N LYS A 27 15.72 22.97 -5.70
CA LYS A 27 15.45 24.42 -5.78
C LYS A 27 14.01 24.76 -5.33
N GLU A 28 13.04 23.94 -5.72
CA GLU A 28 11.64 24.08 -5.31
C GLU A 28 11.47 23.81 -3.83
N ILE A 29 12.16 22.78 -3.30
CA ILE A 29 12.19 22.46 -1.87
C ILE A 29 12.75 23.65 -1.07
N ALA A 30 13.90 24.20 -1.48
CA ALA A 30 14.52 25.33 -0.85
C ALA A 30 13.58 26.55 -0.81
N ARG A 31 12.87 26.80 -1.92
CA ARG A 31 11.88 27.90 -2.01
C ARG A 31 10.68 27.64 -1.12
N ALA A 32 10.13 26.42 -1.12
CA ALA A 32 8.95 26.06 -0.33
C ALA A 32 9.20 26.15 1.18
N LEU A 33 10.42 25.79 1.62
CA LEU A 33 10.81 25.80 3.04
C LEU A 33 11.44 27.12 3.48
N GLY A 34 11.66 28.07 2.57
CA GLY A 34 12.29 29.35 2.90
C GLY A 34 13.75 29.22 3.36
N VAL A 35 14.46 28.15 2.96
CA VAL A 35 15.85 27.89 3.35
C VAL A 35 16.81 27.99 2.17
N PRO A 36 18.09 28.33 2.41
CA PRO A 36 19.08 28.37 1.33
C PRO A 36 19.24 27.00 0.65
N PRO A 37 19.39 26.95 -0.69
CA PRO A 37 19.63 25.68 -1.42
C PRO A 37 20.83 24.87 -0.91
N ALA A 38 21.85 25.57 -0.36
CA ALA A 38 23.02 24.95 0.25
C ALA A 38 22.68 24.10 1.50
N LYS A 39 21.61 24.39 2.23
CA LYS A 39 21.10 23.56 3.33
C LYS A 39 20.30 22.37 2.85
N VAL A 40 19.56 22.51 1.75
CA VAL A 40 18.72 21.44 1.20
C VAL A 40 19.56 20.37 0.47
N ALA A 41 20.60 20.78 -0.24
CA ALA A 41 21.41 19.85 -1.05
C ALA A 41 22.02 18.68 -0.26
N PRO A 42 22.62 18.88 0.94
CA PRO A 42 23.12 17.75 1.76
C PRO A 42 21.98 16.85 2.26
N LEU A 43 20.84 17.40 2.65
CA LEU A 43 19.68 16.63 3.12
C LEU A 43 19.09 15.76 1.99
N VAL A 44 19.01 16.30 0.78
CA VAL A 44 18.58 15.54 -0.40
C VAL A 44 19.55 14.40 -0.72
N ARG A 45 20.87 14.63 -0.55
CA ARG A 45 21.89 13.56 -0.73
C ARG A 45 21.79 12.51 0.36
N LEU A 46 21.58 12.92 1.62
CA LEU A 46 21.40 12.01 2.74
C LEU A 46 20.15 11.13 2.54
N ILE A 47 19.02 11.73 2.17
CA ILE A 47 17.80 10.99 1.85
C ILE A 47 18.05 10.02 0.67
N ALA A 48 18.71 10.48 -0.39
CA ALA A 48 19.03 9.62 -1.54
C ALA A 48 19.99 8.47 -1.17
N ALA A 49 20.91 8.68 -0.23
CA ALA A 49 21.80 7.62 0.27
C ALA A 49 21.03 6.63 1.14
N GLN A 50 20.19 7.11 2.05
CA GLN A 50 19.30 6.25 2.85
C GLN A 50 18.32 5.45 1.99
N ASP A 51 17.73 6.08 0.98
CA ASP A 51 16.87 5.41 0.01
C ASP A 51 17.65 4.38 -0.84
N ALA A 52 18.93 4.62 -1.10
CA ALA A 52 19.80 3.68 -1.84
C ALA A 52 20.23 2.48 -0.99
N GLU A 53 20.44 2.67 0.32
CA GLU A 53 20.72 1.59 1.28
C GLU A 53 19.47 0.74 1.56
N LEU A 54 18.29 1.36 1.54
CA LEU A 54 16.98 0.70 1.65
C LEU A 54 16.49 0.12 0.32
N ARG A 55 17.20 0.39 -0.81
CA ARG A 55 16.86 -0.22 -2.09
C ARG A 55 17.12 -1.71 -2.01
N PRO A 56 16.09 -2.54 -2.20
CA PRO A 56 16.30 -3.95 -2.47
C PRO A 56 17.25 -4.12 -3.65
N ARG A 57 17.92 -5.25 -3.69
CA ARG A 57 18.82 -5.60 -4.81
C ARG A 57 18.10 -5.36 -6.14
N PRO A 58 18.83 -4.94 -7.21
CA PRO A 58 18.21 -4.62 -8.50
C PRO A 58 17.32 -5.72 -9.10
N ASP A 59 17.37 -6.92 -8.54
CA ASP A 59 16.55 -8.08 -8.95
C ASP A 59 15.45 -8.43 -7.95
N ALA A 60 15.29 -7.68 -6.85
CA ALA A 60 14.29 -7.98 -5.82
C ALA A 60 12.93 -7.35 -6.15
N VAL A 61 11.86 -8.09 -5.82
CA VAL A 61 10.49 -7.57 -5.88
C VAL A 61 10.29 -6.59 -4.73
N GLU A 62 9.81 -5.39 -5.03
CA GLU A 62 9.44 -4.39 -4.02
C GLU A 62 7.92 -4.37 -3.87
N CYS A 63 7.42 -4.39 -2.64
CA CYS A 63 6.00 -4.28 -2.36
C CYS A 63 5.73 -3.19 -1.34
N TRP A 64 4.58 -2.52 -1.50
CA TRP A 64 4.15 -1.40 -0.67
C TRP A 64 2.68 -1.56 -0.33
N VAL A 65 2.32 -1.19 0.91
CA VAL A 65 0.94 -1.14 1.38
C VAL A 65 0.69 0.16 2.13
N ASN A 66 -0.56 0.57 2.28
CA ASN A 66 -0.91 1.68 3.17
C ASN A 66 -0.66 1.29 4.64
N PRO A 67 -0.32 2.24 5.52
CA PRO A 67 0.06 1.96 6.91
C PRO A 67 -1.00 1.21 7.71
N GLY A 68 -2.28 1.52 7.52
CA GLY A 68 -3.41 0.89 8.19
C GLY A 68 -3.90 -0.42 7.56
N TRP A 69 -3.10 -1.10 6.72
CA TRP A 69 -3.48 -2.33 6.02
C TRP A 69 -4.07 -3.42 6.93
N HIS A 70 -3.72 -3.40 8.19
CA HIS A 70 -4.08 -4.43 9.19
C HIS A 70 -5.36 -4.13 9.97
N GLU A 71 -5.97 -2.94 9.79
CA GLU A 71 -7.16 -2.54 10.52
C GLU A 71 -8.28 -3.57 10.36
N GLY A 72 -8.87 -4.00 11.48
CA GLY A 72 -9.96 -4.96 11.53
C GLY A 72 -9.59 -6.40 11.17
N LEU A 73 -8.38 -6.67 10.70
CA LEU A 73 -7.88 -8.01 10.41
C LEU A 73 -7.35 -8.70 11.68
N THR A 74 -7.44 -10.02 11.70
CA THR A 74 -6.85 -10.85 12.76
C THR A 74 -5.77 -11.76 12.16
N PHE A 75 -4.58 -11.76 12.73
CA PHE A 75 -3.46 -12.60 12.31
C PHE A 75 -2.48 -12.81 13.47
N GLU A 76 -1.66 -13.85 13.38
CA GLU A 76 -0.57 -14.06 14.33
C GLU A 76 0.56 -13.05 14.04
N PRO A 77 1.19 -12.46 15.07
CA PRO A 77 2.32 -11.56 14.89
C PRO A 77 3.42 -12.18 14.02
N HIS A 78 3.84 -11.47 12.99
CA HIS A 78 4.93 -11.89 12.11
C HIS A 78 6.06 -10.86 12.17
N PRO A 79 7.34 -11.28 12.36
CA PRO A 79 8.46 -10.35 12.59
C PRO A 79 8.73 -9.41 11.41
N ASP A 80 8.44 -9.84 10.18
CA ASP A 80 8.71 -9.06 8.97
C ASP A 80 7.51 -8.25 8.47
N TRP A 81 6.35 -8.36 9.12
CA TRP A 81 5.16 -7.62 8.69
C TRP A 81 5.12 -6.23 9.32
N PRO A 82 5.00 -5.17 8.52
CA PRO A 82 5.04 -3.79 9.00
C PRO A 82 3.72 -3.41 9.66
N VAL A 83 3.56 -3.76 10.93
CA VAL A 83 2.37 -3.40 11.73
C VAL A 83 2.69 -2.16 12.55
N ASN A 84 1.94 -1.08 12.33
CA ASN A 84 1.95 0.11 13.18
C ASN A 84 0.62 0.22 13.91
N PRO A 85 0.52 -0.16 15.20
CA PRO A 85 -0.74 -0.15 15.94
C PRO A 85 -1.40 1.22 16.04
N SER A 86 -0.64 2.29 15.81
CA SER A 86 -1.14 3.67 15.84
C SER A 86 -1.60 4.17 14.48
N ALA A 87 -1.30 3.45 13.40
CA ALA A 87 -1.75 3.83 12.07
C ALA A 87 -3.21 3.43 11.89
N GLN A 88 -4.06 4.43 11.71
CA GLN A 88 -5.47 4.28 11.39
C GLN A 88 -5.74 5.12 10.15
N ASP A 89 -5.84 4.45 9.02
CA ASP A 89 -6.10 5.13 7.73
C ASP A 89 -7.58 5.47 7.55
N GLY A 90 -8.46 4.93 8.40
CA GLY A 90 -9.91 5.12 8.33
C GLY A 90 -10.53 4.63 7.01
N THR A 91 -9.88 3.69 6.35
CA THR A 91 -10.25 3.24 5.00
C THR A 91 -11.33 2.16 4.98
N GLY A 92 -11.79 1.73 6.16
CA GLY A 92 -12.86 0.73 6.25
C GLY A 92 -12.49 -0.62 5.63
N GLY A 93 -11.26 -1.07 5.81
CA GLY A 93 -10.75 -2.32 5.26
C GLY A 93 -10.27 -2.24 3.80
N LEU A 94 -10.25 -1.05 3.20
CA LEU A 94 -9.63 -0.88 1.88
C LEU A 94 -8.12 -0.81 2.00
N VAL A 95 -7.45 -1.77 1.40
CA VAL A 95 -5.99 -1.86 1.35
C VAL A 95 -5.49 -1.59 -0.05
N THR A 96 -4.60 -0.61 -0.18
CA THR A 96 -3.89 -0.35 -1.42
C THR A 96 -2.56 -1.11 -1.40
N VAL A 97 -2.35 -1.93 -2.41
CA VAL A 97 -1.15 -2.75 -2.59
C VAL A 97 -0.46 -2.36 -3.89
N MET A 98 0.84 -2.13 -3.85
CA MET A 98 1.67 -1.93 -5.04
C MET A 98 2.78 -2.98 -5.08
N VAL A 99 2.92 -3.66 -6.22
CA VAL A 99 3.98 -4.64 -6.47
C VAL A 99 4.83 -4.17 -7.63
N VAL A 100 6.13 -4.09 -7.41
CA VAL A 100 7.12 -3.62 -8.37
C VAL A 100 8.13 -4.73 -8.62
N ARG A 101 8.21 -5.18 -9.86
CA ARG A 101 9.21 -6.16 -10.30
C ARG A 101 10.21 -5.48 -11.22
N PRO A 102 11.51 -5.66 -10.99
CA PRO A 102 12.52 -5.11 -11.88
C PRO A 102 12.35 -5.70 -13.29
N ASP A 103 12.55 -4.86 -14.29
CA ASP A 103 12.61 -5.23 -15.69
C ASP A 103 13.95 -4.77 -16.28
N LYS A 104 14.20 -5.08 -17.53
CA LYS A 104 15.46 -4.72 -18.19
C LYS A 104 15.63 -3.20 -18.30
N ARG A 105 16.88 -2.70 -18.15
CA ARG A 105 17.30 -1.33 -18.47
C ARG A 105 16.61 -0.23 -17.63
N SER A 106 16.69 -0.28 -16.32
CA SER A 106 16.14 0.76 -15.42
C SER A 106 14.64 1.00 -15.64
N ARG A 107 13.91 -0.07 -15.87
CA ARG A 107 12.45 -0.09 -15.93
C ARG A 107 11.94 -1.11 -14.95
N SER A 108 10.74 -0.87 -14.46
CA SER A 108 10.05 -1.78 -13.56
C SER A 108 8.66 -2.10 -14.09
N ARG A 109 8.25 -3.35 -13.92
CA ARG A 109 6.88 -3.76 -14.14
C ARG A 109 6.11 -3.58 -12.85
N VAL A 110 5.06 -2.77 -12.88
CA VAL A 110 4.29 -2.38 -11.69
C VAL A 110 2.83 -2.79 -11.83
N CYS A 111 2.25 -3.25 -10.72
CA CYS A 111 0.83 -3.49 -10.60
C CYS A 111 0.33 -2.94 -9.26
N VAL A 112 -0.85 -2.32 -9.27
CA VAL A 112 -1.54 -1.80 -8.08
C VAL A 112 -2.86 -2.50 -7.93
N TYR A 113 -3.18 -2.92 -6.70
CA TYR A 113 -4.42 -3.58 -6.34
C TYR A 113 -5.13 -2.76 -5.26
N LEU A 114 -6.42 -2.52 -5.43
CA LEU A 114 -7.31 -2.04 -4.39
C LEU A 114 -8.08 -3.23 -3.83
N VAL A 115 -7.83 -3.56 -2.58
CA VAL A 115 -8.34 -4.76 -1.92
C VAL A 115 -9.29 -4.37 -0.80
N ASP A 116 -10.51 -4.84 -0.85
CA ASP A 116 -11.45 -4.81 0.27
C ASP A 116 -11.25 -6.10 1.08
N THR A 117 -10.63 -5.96 2.24
CA THR A 117 -10.30 -7.08 3.11
C THR A 117 -11.47 -7.50 4.01
N PHE A 118 -12.56 -6.74 4.02
CA PHE A 118 -13.70 -7.02 4.87
C PHE A 118 -14.82 -7.79 4.16
N CYS A 119 -14.91 -7.67 2.82
CA CYS A 119 -16.03 -8.26 2.10
C CYS A 119 -15.74 -8.61 0.63
N LEU A 120 -15.36 -7.63 -0.20
CA LEU A 120 -15.47 -7.74 -1.65
C LEU A 120 -14.19 -8.25 -2.35
N GLY A 121 -13.06 -8.42 -1.62
CA GLY A 121 -11.80 -8.85 -2.21
C GLY A 121 -11.18 -7.80 -3.12
N VAL A 122 -10.66 -8.16 -4.27
CA VAL A 122 -10.01 -7.22 -5.20
C VAL A 122 -11.05 -6.40 -5.95
N LYS A 123 -11.17 -5.12 -5.60
CA LYS A 123 -12.13 -4.17 -6.19
C LYS A 123 -11.61 -3.49 -7.45
N ASN A 124 -10.30 -3.28 -7.55
CA ASN A 124 -9.68 -2.65 -8.73
C ASN A 124 -8.25 -3.12 -8.91
N VAL A 125 -7.77 -3.03 -10.16
CA VAL A 125 -6.41 -3.36 -10.55
C VAL A 125 -5.92 -2.34 -11.58
N ILE A 126 -4.70 -1.86 -11.43
CA ILE A 126 -4.02 -1.00 -12.39
C ILE A 126 -2.72 -1.68 -12.81
N GLY A 127 -2.58 -1.99 -14.07
CA GLY A 127 -1.42 -2.72 -14.62
C GLY A 127 -1.68 -4.24 -14.75
N PRO A 128 -0.64 -5.06 -14.91
CA PRO A 128 0.79 -4.71 -14.82
C PRO A 128 1.31 -3.90 -16.01
N GLU A 129 2.01 -2.80 -15.73
CA GLU A 129 2.61 -1.92 -16.74
C GLU A 129 4.11 -1.77 -16.53
N THR A 130 4.86 -1.57 -17.64
CA THR A 130 6.30 -1.33 -17.55
C THR A 130 6.58 0.18 -17.59
N VAL A 131 7.14 0.68 -16.50
CA VAL A 131 7.40 2.11 -16.30
C VAL A 131 8.88 2.39 -16.05
N SER A 132 9.31 3.63 -16.27
CA SER A 132 10.64 4.10 -15.87
C SER A 132 10.66 4.51 -14.38
N ASP A 133 11.87 4.59 -13.77
CA ASP A 133 12.03 4.96 -12.36
C ASP A 133 11.34 6.29 -12.01
N ASN A 134 11.41 7.29 -12.91
CA ASN A 134 10.75 8.58 -12.69
C ASN A 134 9.21 8.46 -12.66
N VAL A 135 8.65 7.60 -13.51
CA VAL A 135 7.20 7.36 -13.56
C VAL A 135 6.78 6.54 -12.34
N LEU A 136 7.58 5.54 -11.97
CA LEU A 136 7.33 4.72 -10.77
C LEU A 136 7.24 5.58 -9.50
N HIS A 137 8.18 6.53 -9.34
CA HIS A 137 8.16 7.43 -8.18
C HIS A 137 6.90 8.30 -8.12
N LYS A 138 6.48 8.85 -9.27
CA LYS A 138 5.23 9.62 -9.36
C LYS A 138 4.01 8.77 -9.11
N LEU A 139 3.98 7.55 -9.67
CA LEU A 139 2.87 6.61 -9.49
C LEU A 139 2.71 6.23 -8.02
N ARG A 140 3.81 5.90 -7.32
CA ARG A 140 3.78 5.60 -5.88
C ARG A 140 3.20 6.77 -5.07
N TYR A 141 3.64 7.98 -5.36
CA TYR A 141 3.08 9.16 -4.71
C TYR A 141 1.58 9.34 -5.01
N MET A 142 1.16 9.16 -6.27
CA MET A 142 -0.23 9.30 -6.67
C MET A 142 -1.12 8.23 -6.01
N VAL A 143 -0.62 7.01 -5.88
CA VAL A 143 -1.35 5.87 -5.30
C VAL A 143 -1.49 5.99 -3.78
N PHE A 144 -0.44 6.45 -3.09
CA PHE A 144 -0.42 6.52 -1.63
C PHE A 144 -0.51 7.94 -1.06
N GLY A 145 -0.57 8.97 -1.90
CA GLY A 145 -0.55 10.36 -1.45
C GLY A 145 -1.85 10.84 -0.79
N GLY A 146 -2.89 10.03 -0.79
CA GLY A 146 -4.15 10.30 -0.08
C GLY A 146 -4.18 9.82 1.36
N TYR A 147 -3.19 9.05 1.80
CA TYR A 147 -3.07 8.58 3.18
C TYR A 147 -2.29 9.59 4.03
N ASP A 148 -2.62 9.68 5.31
CA ASP A 148 -1.96 10.61 6.25
C ASP A 148 -0.49 10.23 6.48
N GLU A 149 -0.18 8.95 6.46
CA GLU A 149 1.17 8.41 6.58
C GLU A 149 1.68 7.87 5.23
N LEU A 150 3.01 7.79 5.11
CA LEU A 150 3.65 7.24 3.92
C LEU A 150 3.41 5.73 3.82
N ALA A 151 3.29 5.23 2.56
CA ALA A 151 3.26 3.81 2.30
C ALA A 151 4.42 3.08 2.98
N VAL A 152 4.14 1.90 3.52
CA VAL A 152 5.13 1.06 4.18
C VAL A 152 5.59 -0.06 3.24
N HIS A 153 6.89 -0.36 3.30
CA HIS A 153 7.43 -1.50 2.56
C HIS A 153 6.96 -2.81 3.21
N ALA A 154 6.52 -3.75 2.39
CA ALA A 154 5.98 -5.03 2.82
C ALA A 154 6.69 -6.19 2.12
N PRO A 155 6.89 -7.35 2.76
CA PRO A 155 7.36 -8.54 2.07
C PRO A 155 6.32 -9.03 1.06
N LEU A 156 6.79 -9.63 -0.04
CA LEU A 156 5.91 -10.16 -1.09
C LEU A 156 4.92 -11.19 -0.54
N GLU A 157 5.33 -11.98 0.43
CA GLU A 157 4.49 -12.98 1.10
C GLU A 157 3.25 -12.33 1.75
N LEU A 158 3.43 -11.24 2.52
CA LEU A 158 2.31 -10.49 3.10
C LEU A 158 1.35 -10.01 2.02
N VAL A 159 1.88 -9.44 0.95
CA VAL A 159 1.09 -8.93 -0.16
C VAL A 159 0.31 -10.04 -0.87
N GLN A 160 0.93 -11.20 -1.05
CA GLN A 160 0.24 -12.38 -1.58
C GLN A 160 -0.90 -12.84 -0.66
N HIS A 161 -0.68 -12.86 0.66
CA HIS A 161 -1.73 -13.19 1.62
C HIS A 161 -2.86 -12.18 1.59
N LEU A 162 -2.57 -10.89 1.55
CA LEU A 162 -3.59 -9.84 1.49
C LEU A 162 -4.44 -9.95 0.24
N VAL A 163 -3.82 -10.12 -0.93
CA VAL A 163 -4.55 -10.09 -2.20
C VAL A 163 -5.27 -11.42 -2.45
N PHE A 164 -4.56 -12.54 -2.44
CA PHE A 164 -5.18 -13.84 -2.72
C PHE A 164 -6.13 -14.30 -1.61
N GLY A 165 -5.76 -14.06 -0.35
CA GLY A 165 -6.62 -14.41 0.77
C GLY A 165 -7.93 -13.61 0.78
N ALA A 166 -7.89 -12.32 0.44
CA ALA A 166 -9.11 -11.52 0.28
C ALA A 166 -9.98 -12.01 -0.88
N VAL A 167 -9.37 -12.45 -1.99
CA VAL A 167 -10.10 -13.04 -3.12
C VAL A 167 -10.80 -14.34 -2.70
N GLU A 168 -10.10 -15.23 -1.99
CA GLU A 168 -10.71 -16.48 -1.51
C GLU A 168 -11.83 -16.23 -0.51
N PHE A 169 -11.62 -15.27 0.42
CA PHE A 169 -12.65 -14.86 1.38
C PHE A 169 -13.90 -14.33 0.67
N ALA A 170 -13.72 -13.40 -0.29
CA ALA A 170 -14.82 -12.83 -1.07
C ALA A 170 -15.56 -13.87 -1.90
N ARG A 171 -14.86 -14.83 -2.50
CA ARG A 171 -15.48 -15.96 -3.21
C ARG A 171 -16.33 -16.84 -2.30
N GLY A 172 -15.87 -17.05 -1.08
CA GLY A 172 -16.66 -17.74 -0.05
C GLY A 172 -17.97 -17.04 0.28
N LEU A 173 -18.05 -15.72 0.03
CA LEU A 173 -19.25 -14.90 0.17
C LEU A 173 -20.07 -14.75 -1.13
N GLY A 174 -19.59 -15.30 -2.25
CA GLY A 174 -20.25 -15.21 -3.56
C GLY A 174 -19.78 -14.04 -4.42
N PHE A 175 -18.67 -13.39 -4.10
CA PHE A 175 -18.10 -12.30 -4.90
C PHE A 175 -16.90 -12.77 -5.72
N GLU A 176 -16.81 -12.29 -6.95
CA GLU A 176 -15.63 -12.48 -7.80
C GLU A 176 -14.76 -11.21 -7.80
N PRO A 177 -13.43 -11.34 -7.93
CA PRO A 177 -12.54 -10.20 -8.03
C PRO A 177 -12.77 -9.41 -9.32
N HIS A 178 -12.22 -8.19 -9.36
CA HIS A 178 -12.20 -7.36 -10.56
C HIS A 178 -11.79 -8.16 -11.81
N PRO A 179 -12.44 -7.97 -12.99
CA PRO A 179 -12.17 -8.76 -14.20
C PRO A 179 -10.70 -8.78 -14.62
N ASP A 180 -9.97 -7.69 -14.43
CA ASP A 180 -8.54 -7.59 -14.77
C ASP A 180 -7.61 -8.32 -13.78
N PHE A 181 -8.16 -8.85 -12.68
CA PHE A 181 -7.37 -9.54 -11.67
C PHE A 181 -6.70 -10.81 -12.23
N ALA A 182 -7.34 -11.53 -13.13
CA ALA A 182 -6.77 -12.75 -13.68
C ALA A 182 -5.40 -12.51 -14.34
N ALA A 183 -5.28 -11.42 -15.12
CA ALA A 183 -4.02 -11.03 -15.76
C ALA A 183 -2.99 -10.47 -14.75
N ALA A 184 -3.48 -9.80 -13.69
CA ALA A 184 -2.63 -9.22 -12.66
C ALA A 184 -2.14 -10.24 -11.62
N ALA A 185 -2.86 -11.33 -11.43
CA ALA A 185 -2.49 -12.38 -10.47
C ALA A 185 -1.12 -13.00 -10.77
N GLU A 186 -0.75 -13.14 -12.05
CA GLU A 186 0.58 -13.62 -12.47
C GLU A 186 1.70 -12.70 -11.98
N HIS A 187 1.42 -11.41 -11.84
CA HIS A 187 2.39 -10.44 -11.35
C HIS A 187 2.68 -10.61 -9.84
N LEU A 188 1.76 -11.18 -9.07
CA LEU A 188 1.98 -11.54 -7.67
C LEU A 188 2.85 -12.81 -7.54
N GLY A 189 2.83 -13.67 -8.54
CA GLY A 189 3.51 -14.96 -8.50
C GLY A 189 2.68 -16.05 -7.81
N SER A 190 3.31 -17.19 -7.55
CA SER A 190 2.65 -18.35 -6.92
C SER A 190 2.37 -18.10 -5.44
N TRP A 191 1.22 -18.54 -4.98
CA TRP A 191 0.79 -18.50 -3.59
C TRP A 191 0.46 -19.91 -3.07
N SER A 192 0.76 -20.19 -1.80
CA SER A 192 0.63 -21.53 -1.21
C SER A 192 -0.82 -21.94 -0.89
N GLY A 193 -1.77 -20.99 -0.95
CA GLY A 193 -3.16 -21.23 -0.54
C GLY A 193 -3.41 -21.22 0.97
N ARG A 194 -2.35 -21.19 1.79
CA ARG A 194 -2.48 -21.07 3.25
C ARG A 194 -2.35 -19.60 3.65
N CYS A 195 -3.44 -19.02 4.16
CA CYS A 195 -3.44 -17.64 4.59
C CYS A 195 -3.50 -17.56 6.13
N PRO A 196 -2.52 -16.93 6.80
CA PRO A 196 -2.55 -16.74 8.24
C PRO A 196 -3.42 -15.55 8.66
N ILE A 197 -3.95 -14.78 7.69
CA ILE A 197 -4.81 -13.63 7.92
C ILE A 197 -6.28 -14.08 7.91
N ARG A 198 -7.01 -13.70 8.94
CA ARG A 198 -8.46 -13.84 9.01
C ARG A 198 -9.11 -12.55 8.53
N PHE A 199 -9.81 -12.65 7.40
CA PHE A 199 -10.50 -11.55 6.74
C PHE A 199 -11.86 -11.23 7.37
N GLY A 200 -12.44 -10.10 6.96
CA GLY A 200 -13.62 -9.54 7.59
C GLY A 200 -13.28 -8.64 8.77
N TYR A 201 -14.16 -7.74 9.12
CA TYR A 201 -13.99 -6.91 10.32
C TYR A 201 -14.11 -7.79 11.56
N ASN A 202 -13.00 -7.94 12.30
CA ASN A 202 -12.91 -8.88 13.43
C ASN A 202 -13.35 -10.32 13.07
N GLY A 203 -13.05 -10.75 11.83
CA GLY A 203 -13.35 -12.08 11.32
C GLY A 203 -14.78 -12.31 10.83
N SER A 204 -15.58 -11.26 10.74
CA SER A 204 -16.94 -11.30 10.19
C SER A 204 -17.04 -10.43 8.93
N PRO A 205 -17.79 -10.88 7.90
CA PRO A 205 -18.03 -10.06 6.73
C PRO A 205 -18.63 -8.70 7.12
N PHE A 206 -18.04 -7.62 6.64
CA PHE A 206 -18.50 -6.27 6.92
C PHE A 206 -18.41 -5.43 5.65
N TYR A 207 -19.55 -4.94 5.16
CA TYR A 207 -19.59 -4.16 3.93
C TYR A 207 -19.73 -2.68 4.24
N ILE A 208 -18.85 -1.89 3.66
CA ILE A 208 -18.92 -0.43 3.64
C ILE A 208 -19.14 0.01 2.19
N GLN A 209 -20.26 0.68 1.93
CA GLN A 209 -20.61 1.09 0.58
C GLN A 209 -19.62 2.12 0.04
N GLY A 210 -18.99 1.77 -1.07
CA GLY A 210 -18.17 2.68 -1.86
C GLY A 210 -18.99 3.50 -2.86
N PRO A 211 -18.40 4.56 -3.43
CA PRO A 211 -19.12 5.47 -4.34
C PRO A 211 -19.54 4.83 -5.67
N TYR A 212 -18.95 3.70 -6.04
CA TYR A 212 -19.21 3.00 -7.31
C TYR A 212 -19.83 1.61 -7.10
N ASP A 213 -20.21 1.28 -5.86
CA ASP A 213 -20.75 -0.04 -5.53
C ASP A 213 -22.27 -0.09 -5.76
N ASP A 214 -22.77 -1.21 -6.30
CA ASP A 214 -24.19 -1.55 -6.26
C ASP A 214 -24.52 -2.18 -4.89
N GLY A 215 -24.79 -1.30 -3.90
CA GLY A 215 -25.02 -1.72 -2.52
C GLY A 215 -26.19 -2.68 -2.35
N GLU A 216 -27.27 -2.56 -3.16
CA GLU A 216 -28.41 -3.48 -3.09
C GLU A 216 -28.04 -4.87 -3.58
N SER A 217 -27.27 -4.98 -4.65
CA SER A 217 -26.81 -6.26 -5.18
C SER A 217 -25.85 -6.95 -4.20
N ILE A 218 -24.93 -6.17 -3.60
CA ILE A 218 -23.97 -6.67 -2.61
C ILE A 218 -24.71 -7.17 -1.36
N ALA A 219 -25.65 -6.38 -0.82
CA ALA A 219 -26.42 -6.78 0.35
C ALA A 219 -27.21 -8.08 0.11
N ARG A 220 -27.82 -8.23 -1.08
CA ARG A 220 -28.55 -9.47 -1.45
C ARG A 220 -27.61 -10.69 -1.48
N THR A 221 -26.41 -10.52 -2.01
CA THR A 221 -25.41 -11.60 -2.06
C THR A 221 -24.98 -12.00 -0.65
N LEU A 222 -24.71 -11.03 0.23
CA LEU A 222 -24.29 -11.29 1.61
C LEU A 222 -25.36 -12.02 2.43
N VAL A 223 -26.64 -11.66 2.25
CA VAL A 223 -27.77 -12.35 2.94
C VAL A 223 -27.88 -13.81 2.49
N GLY A 224 -27.53 -14.11 1.24
CA GLY A 224 -27.54 -15.47 0.69
C GLY A 224 -26.30 -16.29 1.00
N ALA A 225 -25.25 -15.69 1.53
CA ALA A 225 -23.99 -16.37 1.79
C ALA A 225 -24.07 -17.30 3.01
N PRO A 226 -23.41 -18.48 2.99
CA PRO A 226 -23.32 -19.37 4.15
C PRO A 226 -22.59 -18.65 5.30
N GLY A 227 -23.29 -18.32 6.38
CA GLY A 227 -22.74 -17.59 7.54
C GLY A 227 -23.12 -16.10 7.58
N GLY A 228 -23.90 -15.60 6.64
CA GLY A 228 -24.39 -14.23 6.60
C GLY A 228 -25.50 -13.94 7.62
N GLY A 229 -25.15 -13.97 8.90
CA GLY A 229 -25.96 -13.33 9.94
C GLY A 229 -25.69 -11.82 9.91
N ALA A 230 -26.53 -11.06 9.20
CA ALA A 230 -26.42 -9.61 9.17
C ALA A 230 -26.55 -9.03 10.57
N SER A 231 -25.46 -8.47 11.11
CA SER A 231 -25.53 -7.42 12.11
C SER A 231 -25.62 -6.09 11.36
N ALA A 232 -26.85 -5.54 11.36
CA ALA A 232 -27.13 -4.17 10.92
C ALA A 232 -26.70 -3.18 12.02
#